data_bef47d3ad9ad061d618a2b200e957666
#
_entry.id   bef47d3ad9ad061d618a2b200e957666
#
_cell.length_a   1.000
_cell.length_b   1.000
_cell.length_c   1.000
_cell.angle_alpha   90.00
_cell.angle_beta   90.00
_cell.angle_gamma   90.00
#
_symmetry.space_group_name_H-M   'P 1'
#
loop_
_entity.id
_entity.type
_entity.pdbx_description
1 polymer ?
#
loop_
_entity_poly.entity_id
_entity_poly.type
_entity_poly.pdbx_seq_one_letter_code
_entity_poly.pdbx_strand_id
1 'polypeptide(L)'
;EVEQIIRNRTWDIDQVDSSDLLWYIPKQTINSEKAYNGNPVSWRKLPMQAFKSKNIANLWVLGPCAEIPRELAAKVMRPVPALFIGEMMGETVARQIKDIPVPAQATVRQLKVNASNYGQTGELLSPLRPSLQKGFVDSPAGALPVLGSYDVVVMGGGTAGASAGISAAKQGANTLVLEYLHGLGGLSTLGMIGVYWDGFRGGYTAHIDKSVLAMAPKDHPRQPKGEGRFPADWKMEWHRKELLQAGGKLWFGVMGCGALIEGSQVKGVVVATPFGRGVILSKILIDSTGSADIAIAAGAAFDYTGKKTIAVQGAGTGKWAPGDYYNNNDWLFVDDTDILDVSRAFVQAKTKLQGQYDLVKIPQTRERRRVIGDYIISVYDVINHRRYPDTISYHKSSFDTHGMIIDPLFILNPPEKRHKIYDADVPLRCLLPKGLEGILTTG
;
A
#
# COMPACT_ATOMS: atom_id res chain seq x y z
N GLU A 1 6.56 19.79 -6.65
CA GLU A 1 5.61 20.54 -7.52
C GLU A 1 6.34 21.48 -8.46
N VAL A 2 7.21 22.39 -7.95
CA VAL A 2 8.02 23.30 -8.78
C VAL A 2 8.92 22.54 -9.74
N GLU A 3 9.57 21.50 -9.29
CA GLU A 3 10.39 20.64 -10.12
C GLU A 3 9.59 19.96 -11.23
N GLN A 4 8.39 19.46 -10.91
CA GLN A 4 7.51 18.86 -11.92
C GLN A 4 7.08 19.88 -12.97
N ILE A 5 6.82 21.12 -12.58
CA ILE A 5 6.51 22.21 -13.51
C ILE A 5 7.69 22.51 -14.41
N ILE A 6 8.90 22.56 -13.86
CA ILE A 6 10.13 22.78 -14.64
C ILE A 6 10.34 21.64 -15.61
N ARG A 7 10.27 20.39 -15.18
CA ARG A 7 10.39 19.21 -16.05
C ARG A 7 9.37 19.19 -17.17
N ASN A 8 8.13 19.55 -16.89
CA ASN A 8 7.07 19.61 -17.92
C ASN A 8 7.30 20.71 -18.97
N ARG A 9 8.02 21.77 -18.60
CA ARG A 9 8.29 22.90 -19.50
C ARG A 9 9.58 22.77 -20.28
N THR A 10 10.57 22.08 -19.71
CA THR A 10 11.94 22.03 -20.22
C THR A 10 12.43 20.60 -20.41
N TRP A 11 11.51 19.68 -20.69
CA TRP A 11 11.84 18.28 -20.85
C TRP A 11 13.02 18.11 -21.83
N ASP A 12 14.09 17.55 -21.31
CA ASP A 12 15.27 17.13 -22.05
C ASP A 12 15.66 15.72 -21.57
N ILE A 13 16.14 14.88 -22.50
CA ILE A 13 16.57 13.52 -22.17
C ILE A 13 17.67 13.54 -21.12
N ASP A 14 18.55 14.50 -21.16
CA ASP A 14 19.66 14.65 -20.23
C ASP A 14 19.19 14.99 -18.80
N GLN A 15 17.99 15.56 -18.66
CA GLN A 15 17.39 15.82 -17.33
C GLN A 15 16.92 14.56 -16.64
N VAL A 16 16.73 13.46 -17.35
CA VAL A 16 16.38 12.17 -16.76
C VAL A 16 17.53 11.63 -15.91
N ASP A 17 18.74 11.87 -16.35
CA ASP A 17 19.96 11.43 -15.65
C ASP A 17 20.38 12.40 -14.55
N SER A 18 19.79 13.58 -14.47
CA SER A 18 20.09 14.57 -13.43
C SER A 18 19.38 14.30 -12.10
N SER A 19 19.24 13.02 -11.72
CA SER A 19 18.73 12.61 -10.41
C SER A 19 19.46 13.29 -9.26
N ASP A 20 20.66 13.80 -9.48
CA ASP A 20 21.42 14.62 -8.54
C ASP A 20 20.69 15.90 -8.12
N LEU A 21 19.81 16.44 -8.94
CA LEU A 21 18.97 17.60 -8.59
C LEU A 21 17.87 17.27 -7.58
N LEU A 22 17.50 16.01 -7.47
CA LEU A 22 16.53 15.51 -6.47
C LEU A 22 17.17 15.34 -5.09
N TRP A 23 18.50 15.36 -5.00
CA TRP A 23 19.23 15.12 -3.79
C TRP A 23 19.46 16.42 -3.03
N TYR A 24 18.56 16.69 -2.10
CA TYR A 24 18.66 17.87 -1.26
C TYR A 24 19.59 17.63 -0.08
N ILE A 25 20.62 18.48 0.07
CA ILE A 25 21.45 18.48 1.26
C ILE A 25 20.81 19.41 2.28
N PRO A 26 20.30 18.90 3.41
CA PRO A 26 19.67 19.72 4.44
C PRO A 26 20.58 20.84 4.93
N LYS A 27 20.01 21.99 5.25
CA LYS A 27 20.74 23.10 5.88
C LYS A 27 21.16 22.78 7.31
N GLN A 28 20.36 21.94 7.97
CA GLN A 28 20.57 21.56 9.36
C GLN A 28 21.18 20.16 9.41
N THR A 29 22.16 20.00 10.29
CA THR A 29 22.78 18.72 10.64
C THR A 29 22.29 18.27 12.01
N ILE A 30 22.53 17.01 12.34
CA ILE A 30 22.39 16.54 13.73
C ILE A 30 23.44 17.24 14.61
N ASN A 31 23.14 17.34 15.91
CA ASN A 31 24.15 17.62 16.91
C ASN A 31 24.84 16.30 17.25
N SER A 32 26.03 16.10 16.71
CA SER A 32 26.74 14.81 16.79
C SER A 32 27.64 14.72 18.03
N GLU A 33 28.07 13.50 18.37
CA GLU A 33 29.08 13.30 19.44
C GLU A 33 30.39 14.02 19.14
N LYS A 34 30.77 14.08 17.87
CA LYS A 34 32.00 14.79 17.44
C LYS A 34 31.85 15.24 15.99
N ALA A 35 31.57 16.54 15.83
CA ALA A 35 31.52 17.18 14.51
C ALA A 35 32.85 16.99 13.76
N TYR A 36 32.77 16.79 12.46
CA TYR A 36 33.94 16.79 11.60
C TYR A 36 33.99 18.09 10.80
N ASN A 37 34.95 18.96 11.17
CA ASN A 37 35.16 20.28 10.56
C ASN A 37 36.47 20.37 9.77
N GLY A 38 37.12 19.23 9.51
CA GLY A 38 38.38 19.18 8.81
C GLY A 38 38.26 19.46 7.31
N ASN A 39 39.41 19.70 6.67
CA ASN A 39 39.48 19.82 5.22
C ASN A 39 38.87 18.59 4.53
N PRO A 40 38.30 18.75 3.31
CA PRO A 40 37.65 17.67 2.60
C PRO A 40 38.65 16.52 2.33
N VAL A 41 38.73 15.62 3.31
CA VAL A 41 39.39 14.32 3.15
C VAL A 41 38.50 13.38 2.38
N SER A 42 39.08 12.28 1.99
CA SER A 42 38.28 11.18 1.41
C SER A 42 37.13 10.83 2.36
N TRP A 43 35.91 10.69 1.83
CA TRP A 43 34.73 10.22 2.56
C TRP A 43 34.96 8.87 3.27
N ARG A 44 35.98 8.09 2.82
CA ARG A 44 36.42 6.84 3.47
C ARG A 44 37.04 7.02 4.85
N LYS A 45 37.42 8.23 5.20
CA LYS A 45 38.12 8.56 6.48
C LYS A 45 37.23 9.37 7.44
N LEU A 46 35.94 9.46 7.18
CA LEU A 46 35.01 10.17 8.06
C LEU A 46 34.85 9.45 9.41
N PRO A 47 34.95 10.16 10.52
CA PRO A 47 34.76 9.57 11.84
C PRO A 47 33.30 9.22 12.04
N MET A 48 32.99 8.00 12.48
CA MET A 48 31.61 7.54 12.71
C MET A 48 30.87 8.38 13.76
N GLN A 49 31.59 9.00 14.70
CA GLN A 49 31.01 9.90 15.70
C GLN A 49 30.28 11.12 15.11
N ALA A 50 30.63 11.53 13.88
CA ALA A 50 29.93 12.61 13.17
C ALA A 50 28.51 12.20 12.72
N PHE A 51 28.23 10.91 12.69
CA PHE A 51 26.93 10.33 12.34
C PHE A 51 26.10 9.93 13.56
N LYS A 52 26.65 10.00 14.78
CA LYS A 52 25.99 9.59 16.01
C LYS A 52 25.47 10.80 16.76
N SER A 53 24.18 10.79 17.15
CA SER A 53 23.57 11.88 17.92
C SER A 53 24.17 11.99 19.31
N LYS A 54 24.50 13.20 19.72
CA LYS A 54 24.94 13.53 21.09
C LYS A 54 23.76 13.57 22.08
N ASN A 55 22.60 13.96 21.59
CA ASN A 55 21.44 14.26 22.44
C ASN A 55 20.50 13.07 22.59
N ILE A 56 20.57 12.10 21.68
CA ILE A 56 19.70 10.93 21.67
C ILE A 56 20.58 9.69 21.66
N ALA A 57 20.54 8.94 22.74
CA ALA A 57 21.29 7.70 22.87
C ALA A 57 20.88 6.69 21.77
N ASN A 58 21.85 5.97 21.24
CA ASN A 58 21.66 4.92 20.24
C ASN A 58 21.04 5.38 18.91
N LEU A 59 21.04 6.69 18.63
CA LEU A 59 20.59 7.22 17.34
C LEU A 59 21.79 7.54 16.45
N TRP A 60 21.79 6.89 15.27
CA TRP A 60 22.74 7.11 14.19
C TRP A 60 22.00 7.62 12.96
N VAL A 61 22.62 8.50 12.20
CA VAL A 61 22.04 9.09 10.99
C VAL A 61 22.94 8.77 9.80
N LEU A 62 22.51 7.85 8.96
CA LEU A 62 23.17 7.55 7.69
C LEU A 62 22.65 8.52 6.62
N GLY A 63 23.45 9.52 6.26
CA GLY A 63 23.05 10.45 5.21
C GLY A 63 23.62 11.86 5.38
N PRO A 64 23.10 12.82 4.60
CA PRO A 64 23.64 14.18 4.51
C PRO A 64 23.36 15.04 5.74
N CYS A 65 22.54 14.56 6.70
CA CYS A 65 22.31 15.22 7.98
C CYS A 65 23.42 14.98 9.01
N ALA A 66 24.44 14.18 8.71
CA ALA A 66 25.60 14.03 9.56
C ALA A 66 26.32 15.38 9.75
N GLU A 67 26.97 15.57 10.90
CA GLU A 67 27.68 16.81 11.21
C GLU A 67 29.07 16.84 10.55
N ILE A 68 29.05 17.01 9.23
CA ILE A 68 30.19 17.04 8.32
C ILE A 68 30.12 18.23 7.37
N PRO A 69 31.22 18.69 6.77
CA PRO A 69 31.20 19.75 5.76
C PRO A 69 30.23 19.43 4.60
N ARG A 70 29.56 20.47 4.11
CA ARG A 70 28.53 20.33 3.07
C ARG A 70 29.00 19.63 1.80
N GLU A 71 30.26 19.88 1.39
CA GLU A 71 30.85 19.21 0.24
C GLU A 71 31.04 17.70 0.44
N LEU A 72 31.33 17.28 1.67
CA LEU A 72 31.39 15.86 2.02
C LEU A 72 30.00 15.24 2.14
N ALA A 73 29.03 15.99 2.67
CA ALA A 73 27.64 15.55 2.70
C ALA A 73 27.13 15.24 1.29
N ALA A 74 27.43 16.09 0.30
CA ALA A 74 27.10 15.85 -1.09
C ALA A 74 27.73 14.56 -1.65
N LYS A 75 28.96 14.26 -1.26
CA LYS A 75 29.65 13.02 -1.66
C LYS A 75 29.06 11.80 -0.97
N VAL A 76 28.73 11.91 0.32
CA VAL A 76 28.14 10.82 1.13
C VAL A 76 26.77 10.39 0.60
N MET A 77 26.04 11.28 -0.05
CA MET A 77 24.75 10.95 -0.67
C MET A 77 24.88 10.04 -1.90
N ARG A 78 26.04 9.94 -2.51
CA ARG A 78 26.23 9.12 -3.70
C ARG A 78 26.19 7.62 -3.34
N PRO A 79 25.69 6.74 -4.24
CA PRO A 79 25.48 5.34 -3.93
C PRO A 79 26.71 4.61 -3.35
N VAL A 80 27.88 4.73 -3.98
CA VAL A 80 29.09 4.03 -3.52
C VAL A 80 29.57 4.52 -2.16
N PRO A 81 29.71 5.83 -1.90
CA PRO A 81 30.01 6.33 -0.55
C PRO A 81 28.95 5.92 0.50
N ALA A 82 27.66 6.01 0.15
CA ALA A 82 26.59 5.64 1.07
C ALA A 82 26.65 4.16 1.48
N LEU A 83 26.90 3.26 0.55
CA LEU A 83 27.07 1.83 0.82
C LEU A 83 28.24 1.57 1.77
N PHE A 84 29.41 2.17 1.49
CA PHE A 84 30.60 2.00 2.31
C PHE A 84 30.41 2.55 3.75
N ILE A 85 29.81 3.73 3.88
CA ILE A 85 29.54 4.32 5.19
C ILE A 85 28.48 3.50 5.93
N GLY A 86 27.49 2.96 5.21
CA GLY A 86 26.49 2.03 5.77
C GLY A 86 27.16 0.77 6.33
N GLU A 87 28.10 0.18 5.62
CA GLU A 87 28.88 -0.97 6.08
C GLU A 87 29.66 -0.64 7.35
N MET A 88 30.45 0.44 7.34
CA MET A 88 31.23 0.88 8.51
C MET A 88 30.35 1.21 9.72
N MET A 89 29.19 1.82 9.48
CA MET A 89 28.23 2.14 10.54
C MET A 89 27.61 0.86 11.10
N GLY A 90 27.21 -0.08 10.25
CA GLY A 90 26.69 -1.39 10.66
C GLY A 90 27.67 -2.15 11.54
N GLU A 91 28.94 -2.24 11.16
CA GLU A 91 29.98 -2.85 11.98
C GLU A 91 30.19 -2.14 13.32
N THR A 92 30.16 -0.79 13.30
CA THR A 92 30.34 0.01 14.52
C THR A 92 29.19 -0.20 15.50
N VAL A 93 27.95 -0.16 14.98
CA VAL A 93 26.74 -0.41 15.78
C VAL A 93 26.71 -1.83 16.30
N ALA A 94 27.04 -2.83 15.47
CA ALA A 94 27.05 -4.24 15.87
C ALA A 94 28.06 -4.53 17.00
N ARG A 95 29.17 -3.82 17.03
CA ARG A 95 30.12 -3.90 18.16
C ARG A 95 29.57 -3.27 19.43
N GLN A 96 28.93 -2.11 19.32
CA GLN A 96 28.40 -1.37 20.47
C GLN A 96 27.16 -1.98 21.08
N ILE A 97 26.29 -2.62 20.27
CA ILE A 97 25.01 -3.18 20.76
C ILE A 97 25.19 -4.32 21.75
N LYS A 98 26.36 -4.98 21.75
CA LYS A 98 26.67 -6.05 22.70
C LYS A 98 26.64 -5.57 24.15
N ASP A 99 26.98 -4.30 24.38
CA ASP A 99 27.07 -3.67 25.69
C ASP A 99 25.83 -2.84 26.03
N ILE A 100 24.83 -2.80 25.15
CA ILE A 100 23.61 -2.04 25.37
C ILE A 100 22.53 -2.98 25.90
N PRO A 101 22.05 -2.77 27.14
CA PRO A 101 20.95 -3.59 27.66
C PRO A 101 19.67 -3.31 26.88
N VAL A 102 18.90 -4.37 26.67
CA VAL A 102 17.53 -4.22 26.14
C VAL A 102 16.74 -3.42 27.17
N PRO A 103 16.14 -2.28 26.79
CA PRO A 103 15.39 -1.46 27.73
C PRO A 103 14.19 -2.25 28.29
N ALA A 104 14.09 -2.31 29.61
CA ALA A 104 12.96 -2.97 30.27
C ALA A 104 11.63 -2.21 30.06
N GLN A 105 11.72 -0.92 29.84
CA GLN A 105 10.58 -0.04 29.53
C GLN A 105 11.00 1.02 28.50
N ALA A 106 10.11 1.28 27.57
CA ALA A 106 10.22 2.39 26.64
C ALA A 106 9.06 3.36 26.86
N THR A 107 9.35 4.66 26.93
CA THR A 107 8.33 5.70 27.05
C THR A 107 8.34 6.60 25.79
N VAL A 108 7.16 6.88 25.27
CA VAL A 108 7.01 7.83 24.16
C VAL A 108 6.89 9.24 24.74
N ARG A 109 7.78 10.15 24.29
CA ARG A 109 7.71 11.55 24.71
C ARG A 109 6.52 12.24 24.07
N GLN A 110 5.64 12.80 24.89
CA GLN A 110 4.46 13.54 24.43
C GLN A 110 4.68 15.04 24.37
N LEU A 111 4.12 15.66 23.34
CA LEU A 111 3.86 17.10 23.32
C LEU A 111 2.52 17.37 24.01
N LYS A 112 2.50 18.26 24.99
CA LYS A 112 1.24 18.77 25.56
C LYS A 112 0.62 19.72 24.53
N VAL A 113 -0.51 19.33 23.95
CA VAL A 113 -1.30 20.17 23.04
C VAL A 113 -2.73 20.25 23.53
N ASN A 114 -3.36 21.39 23.35
CA ASN A 114 -4.80 21.56 23.58
C ASN A 114 -5.50 20.87 22.37
N ALA A 115 -6.19 19.78 22.61
CA ALA A 115 -6.92 19.05 21.58
C ALA A 115 -8.38 19.49 21.56
N SER A 116 -8.92 19.71 20.36
CA SER A 116 -10.37 19.83 20.14
C SER A 116 -11.01 18.44 20.24
N ASN A 117 -12.20 18.37 20.81
CA ASN A 117 -12.89 17.08 20.95
C ASN A 117 -13.61 16.73 19.64
N TYR A 118 -12.92 16.02 18.74
CA TYR A 118 -13.51 15.48 17.51
C TYR A 118 -13.89 13.99 17.64
N GLY A 119 -13.60 13.33 18.76
CA GLY A 119 -13.78 11.93 18.99
C GLY A 119 -12.53 11.25 19.54
N GLN A 120 -12.51 9.93 19.51
CA GLN A 120 -11.41 9.09 19.96
C GLN A 120 -10.73 8.41 18.76
N THR A 121 -9.43 8.21 18.84
CA THR A 121 -8.70 7.47 17.83
C THR A 121 -8.60 6.00 18.22
N GLY A 122 -9.08 5.10 17.34
CA GLY A 122 -8.80 3.68 17.41
C GLY A 122 -7.67 3.34 16.43
N GLU A 123 -6.62 2.68 16.88
CA GLU A 123 -5.54 2.21 16.02
C GLU A 123 -5.63 0.71 15.81
N LEU A 124 -5.05 0.23 14.71
CA LEU A 124 -4.98 -1.18 14.41
C LEU A 124 -3.89 -1.82 15.29
N LEU A 125 -4.28 -2.41 16.40
CA LEU A 125 -3.36 -2.95 17.41
C LEU A 125 -2.90 -4.38 17.14
N SER A 126 -3.57 -5.11 16.25
CA SER A 126 -3.13 -6.45 15.86
C SER A 126 -2.47 -6.44 14.48
N PRO A 127 -1.29 -7.06 14.34
CA PRO A 127 -0.68 -7.25 13.04
C PRO A 127 -1.56 -8.12 12.15
N LEU A 128 -1.38 -8.05 10.83
CA LEU A 128 -2.09 -8.93 9.89
C LEU A 128 -1.88 -10.40 10.25
N ARG A 129 -0.70 -10.75 10.75
CA ARG A 129 -0.39 -12.08 11.28
C ARG A 129 -0.32 -12.05 12.80
N PRO A 130 -1.33 -12.58 13.51
CA PRO A 130 -1.33 -12.59 14.98
C PRO A 130 -0.10 -13.25 15.60
N SER A 131 0.51 -14.22 14.91
CA SER A 131 1.73 -14.91 15.38
C SER A 131 2.98 -14.00 15.44
N LEU A 132 2.96 -12.86 14.79
CA LEU A 132 4.07 -11.88 14.85
C LEU A 132 4.00 -10.99 16.09
N GLN A 133 2.87 -10.97 16.79
CA GLN A 133 2.72 -10.20 18.02
C GLN A 133 3.50 -10.85 19.16
N LYS A 134 4.44 -10.11 19.74
CA LYS A 134 5.29 -10.60 20.83
C LYS A 134 4.98 -9.96 22.18
N GLY A 135 4.26 -8.85 22.19
CA GLY A 135 3.91 -8.11 23.39
C GLY A 135 3.36 -6.73 23.07
N PHE A 136 3.17 -5.93 24.11
CA PHE A 136 2.69 -4.56 23.98
C PHE A 136 3.64 -3.62 24.73
N VAL A 137 3.71 -2.39 24.27
CA VAL A 137 4.33 -1.26 24.97
C VAL A 137 3.28 -0.19 25.20
N ASP A 138 3.39 0.51 26.32
CA ASP A 138 2.46 1.59 26.64
C ASP A 138 2.57 2.71 25.59
N SER A 139 1.40 3.09 25.05
CA SER A 139 1.27 4.28 24.20
C SER A 139 0.47 5.32 24.97
N PRO A 140 1.14 6.32 25.56
CA PRO A 140 0.45 7.33 26.35
C PRO A 140 -0.57 8.11 25.52
N ALA A 141 -1.68 8.49 26.14
CA ALA A 141 -2.70 9.35 25.51
C ALA A 141 -2.08 10.66 25.01
N GLY A 142 -2.43 11.07 23.81
CA GLY A 142 -1.92 12.29 23.18
C GLY A 142 -2.92 12.86 22.18
N ALA A 143 -2.54 13.93 21.50
CA ALA A 143 -3.32 14.52 20.42
C ALA A 143 -2.59 14.36 19.09
N LEU A 144 -3.35 14.12 18.03
CA LEU A 144 -2.86 14.09 16.66
C LEU A 144 -3.29 15.35 15.93
N PRO A 145 -2.45 15.92 15.06
CA PRO A 145 -2.83 17.07 14.25
C PRO A 145 -3.93 16.69 13.26
N VAL A 146 -4.89 17.59 13.05
CA VAL A 146 -5.87 17.47 11.97
C VAL A 146 -5.23 18.01 10.69
N LEU A 147 -5.12 17.15 9.68
CA LEU A 147 -4.45 17.46 8.40
C LEU A 147 -5.41 17.97 7.33
N GLY A 148 -6.71 17.78 7.51
CA GLY A 148 -7.73 18.25 6.59
C GLY A 148 -9.12 17.73 6.94
N SER A 149 -10.14 18.25 6.21
CA SER A 149 -11.53 17.86 6.35
C SER A 149 -12.17 17.75 4.96
N TYR A 150 -12.90 16.67 4.72
CA TYR A 150 -13.51 16.35 3.44
C TYR A 150 -14.92 15.78 3.62
N ASP A 151 -15.72 15.82 2.55
CA ASP A 151 -17.01 15.12 2.55
C ASP A 151 -16.80 13.61 2.46
N VAL A 152 -15.92 13.18 1.53
CA VAL A 152 -15.58 11.78 1.32
C VAL A 152 -14.07 11.62 1.39
N VAL A 153 -13.61 10.69 2.22
CA VAL A 153 -12.22 10.21 2.22
C VAL A 153 -12.19 8.76 1.80
N VAL A 154 -11.37 8.44 0.82
CA VAL A 154 -11.12 7.06 0.38
C VAL A 154 -9.73 6.67 0.84
N MET A 155 -9.62 5.69 1.72
CA MET A 155 -8.34 5.11 2.15
C MET A 155 -8.03 3.86 1.35
N GLY A 156 -7.03 3.95 0.51
CA GLY A 156 -6.66 2.95 -0.49
C GLY A 156 -7.19 3.31 -1.87
N GLY A 157 -6.31 3.74 -2.77
CA GLY A 157 -6.61 4.06 -4.17
C GLY A 157 -6.53 2.85 -5.11
N GLY A 158 -6.82 1.64 -4.58
CA GLY A 158 -6.82 0.40 -5.33
C GLY A 158 -7.90 0.32 -6.43
N THR A 159 -8.19 -0.87 -6.91
CA THR A 159 -9.14 -1.09 -8.02
C THR A 159 -10.52 -0.50 -7.72
N ALA A 160 -11.05 -0.73 -6.53
CA ALA A 160 -12.35 -0.21 -6.11
C ALA A 160 -12.27 1.24 -5.61
N GLY A 161 -11.24 1.55 -4.79
CA GLY A 161 -11.11 2.87 -4.18
C GLY A 161 -10.84 4.00 -5.17
N ALA A 162 -10.05 3.77 -6.22
CA ALA A 162 -9.87 4.76 -7.27
C ALA A 162 -11.21 5.11 -7.96
N SER A 163 -12.00 4.09 -8.28
CA SER A 163 -13.32 4.28 -8.89
C SER A 163 -14.31 4.97 -7.93
N ALA A 164 -14.29 4.61 -6.65
CA ALA A 164 -15.13 5.24 -5.63
C ALA A 164 -14.80 6.74 -5.47
N GLY A 165 -13.51 7.07 -5.38
CA GLY A 165 -13.06 8.45 -5.28
C GLY A 165 -13.43 9.30 -6.49
N ILE A 166 -13.23 8.77 -7.71
CA ILE A 166 -13.64 9.44 -8.95
C ILE A 166 -15.14 9.68 -8.97
N SER A 167 -15.93 8.67 -8.59
CA SER A 167 -17.39 8.78 -8.60
C SER A 167 -17.90 9.79 -7.57
N ALA A 168 -17.34 9.81 -6.36
CA ALA A 168 -17.69 10.78 -5.34
C ALA A 168 -17.35 12.22 -5.79
N ALA A 169 -16.16 12.44 -6.35
CA ALA A 169 -15.76 13.74 -6.86
C ALA A 169 -16.64 14.20 -8.03
N LYS A 170 -17.02 13.31 -8.95
CA LYS A 170 -17.95 13.62 -10.06
C LYS A 170 -19.35 14.02 -9.60
N GLN A 171 -19.77 13.58 -8.41
CA GLN A 171 -21.02 14.01 -7.78
C GLN A 171 -20.87 15.33 -6.99
N GLY A 172 -19.72 15.98 -7.06
CA GLY A 172 -19.47 17.27 -6.42
C GLY A 172 -19.06 17.20 -4.94
N ALA A 173 -18.81 16.01 -4.40
CA ALA A 173 -18.29 15.89 -3.04
C ALA A 173 -16.83 16.36 -2.97
N ASN A 174 -16.47 17.12 -1.93
CA ASN A 174 -15.06 17.42 -1.62
C ASN A 174 -14.37 16.13 -1.20
N THR A 175 -13.69 15.51 -2.15
CA THR A 175 -13.16 14.13 -2.04
C THR A 175 -11.63 14.12 -1.96
N LEU A 176 -11.10 13.31 -1.04
CA LEU A 176 -9.68 12.98 -0.95
C LEU A 176 -9.48 11.47 -1.09
N VAL A 177 -8.60 11.08 -2.00
CA VAL A 177 -8.10 9.70 -2.11
C VAL A 177 -6.69 9.63 -1.53
N LEU A 178 -6.49 8.68 -0.64
CA LEU A 178 -5.21 8.39 0.03
C LEU A 178 -4.70 7.05 -0.46
N GLU A 179 -3.46 6.99 -0.90
CA GLU A 179 -2.86 5.75 -1.40
C GLU A 179 -1.42 5.61 -0.86
N TYR A 180 -1.09 4.43 -0.41
CA TYR A 180 0.26 4.13 0.09
C TYR A 180 1.28 4.07 -1.04
N LEU A 181 0.91 3.46 -2.16
CA LEU A 181 1.76 3.36 -3.35
C LEU A 181 1.64 4.63 -4.22
N HIS A 182 2.52 4.79 -5.20
CA HIS A 182 2.55 5.97 -6.05
C HIS A 182 1.78 5.79 -7.37
N GLY A 183 0.61 5.12 -7.29
CA GLY A 183 -0.26 4.92 -8.45
C GLY A 183 -1.65 4.42 -8.05
N LEU A 184 -2.67 4.80 -8.81
CA LEU A 184 -4.04 4.37 -8.60
C LEU A 184 -4.38 3.11 -9.40
N GLY A 185 -5.39 2.36 -8.95
CA GLY A 185 -5.94 1.19 -9.62
C GLY A 185 -5.47 -0.15 -9.07
N GLY A 186 -4.52 -0.16 -8.15
CA GLY A 186 -4.08 -1.35 -7.39
C GLY A 186 -3.67 -2.54 -8.27
N LEU A 187 -4.33 -3.69 -8.08
CA LEU A 187 -4.01 -4.93 -8.81
C LEU A 187 -4.06 -4.76 -10.33
N SER A 188 -4.99 -3.94 -10.82
CA SER A 188 -5.18 -3.72 -12.26
C SER A 188 -4.15 -2.77 -12.90
N THR A 189 -3.29 -2.15 -12.10
CA THR A 189 -2.27 -1.20 -12.54
C THR A 189 -0.90 -1.54 -11.99
N LEU A 190 -0.58 -1.13 -10.76
CA LEU A 190 0.69 -1.46 -10.10
C LEU A 190 0.87 -2.97 -9.90
N GLY A 191 -0.22 -3.72 -9.69
CA GLY A 191 -0.21 -5.18 -9.65
C GLY A 191 -0.03 -5.85 -11.02
N MET A 192 -0.03 -5.08 -12.12
CA MET A 192 0.22 -5.53 -13.49
C MET A 192 -0.80 -6.54 -14.05
N ILE A 193 -1.98 -6.68 -13.41
CA ILE A 193 -3.06 -7.52 -13.94
C ILE A 193 -3.84 -6.72 -14.98
N GLY A 194 -3.32 -6.68 -16.20
CA GLY A 194 -3.83 -5.87 -17.32
C GLY A 194 -5.01 -6.52 -18.06
N VAL A 195 -5.78 -7.36 -17.40
CA VAL A 195 -6.91 -8.07 -18.03
C VAL A 195 -8.03 -8.31 -17.04
N TYR A 196 -9.28 -8.25 -17.53
CA TYR A 196 -10.44 -8.81 -16.87
C TYR A 196 -10.68 -10.23 -17.42
N TRP A 197 -10.53 -11.24 -16.59
CA TRP A 197 -10.76 -12.63 -16.98
C TRP A 197 -12.23 -12.91 -17.25
N ASP A 198 -13.09 -12.38 -16.39
CA ASP A 198 -14.53 -12.52 -16.41
C ASP A 198 -15.20 -11.18 -16.14
N GLY A 199 -16.52 -11.16 -16.03
CA GLY A 199 -17.27 -9.98 -15.68
C GLY A 199 -18.16 -9.45 -16.81
N PHE A 200 -19.00 -8.50 -16.47
CA PHE A 200 -19.82 -7.78 -17.41
C PHE A 200 -19.07 -6.56 -17.97
N ARG A 201 -18.99 -6.49 -19.29
CA ARG A 201 -18.31 -5.43 -20.03
C ARG A 201 -19.25 -4.28 -20.35
N GLY A 202 -20.07 -3.86 -19.39
CA GLY A 202 -21.04 -2.80 -19.57
C GLY A 202 -20.86 -1.64 -18.58
N GLY A 203 -21.61 -0.60 -18.74
CA GLY A 203 -21.68 0.53 -17.81
C GLY A 203 -20.32 1.19 -17.58
N TYR A 204 -19.97 1.36 -16.30
CA TYR A 204 -18.74 2.04 -15.90
C TYR A 204 -17.47 1.31 -16.34
N THR A 205 -17.45 -0.03 -16.32
CA THR A 205 -16.30 -0.83 -16.80
C THR A 205 -16.02 -0.58 -18.28
N ALA A 206 -17.06 -0.59 -19.12
CA ALA A 206 -16.92 -0.29 -20.55
C ALA A 206 -16.42 1.16 -20.79
N HIS A 207 -16.88 2.10 -19.97
CA HIS A 207 -16.40 3.49 -20.02
C HIS A 207 -14.90 3.58 -19.71
N ILE A 208 -14.44 2.92 -18.64
CA ILE A 208 -13.01 2.86 -18.29
C ILE A 208 -12.20 2.31 -19.46
N ASP A 209 -12.56 1.12 -19.94
CA ASP A 209 -11.81 0.43 -21.00
C ASP A 209 -11.69 1.27 -22.25
N LYS A 210 -12.80 1.84 -22.72
CA LYS A 210 -12.83 2.72 -23.88
C LYS A 210 -11.95 3.96 -23.69
N SER A 211 -12.04 4.58 -22.51
CA SER A 211 -11.32 5.82 -22.23
C SER A 211 -9.82 5.59 -22.07
N VAL A 212 -9.42 4.49 -21.43
CA VAL A 212 -8.01 4.11 -21.29
C VAL A 212 -7.39 3.81 -22.65
N LEU A 213 -8.08 3.05 -23.51
CA LEU A 213 -7.60 2.75 -24.85
C LEU A 213 -7.54 3.99 -25.74
N ALA A 214 -8.46 4.92 -25.57
CA ALA A 214 -8.45 6.19 -26.33
C ALA A 214 -7.30 7.12 -25.88
N MET A 215 -6.84 7.00 -24.65
CA MET A 215 -5.76 7.81 -24.09
C MET A 215 -4.38 7.26 -24.44
N ALA A 216 -4.26 5.94 -24.55
CA ALA A 216 -2.98 5.29 -24.87
C ALA A 216 -2.55 5.58 -26.33
N PRO A 217 -1.27 5.91 -26.59
CA PRO A 217 -0.76 6.06 -27.94
C PRO A 217 -1.00 4.79 -28.79
N LYS A 218 -1.30 4.97 -30.07
CA LYS A 218 -1.59 3.83 -30.96
C LYS A 218 -0.41 2.89 -31.16
N ASP A 219 0.79 3.41 -31.07
CA ASP A 219 2.08 2.71 -31.17
C ASP A 219 2.62 2.23 -29.80
N HIS A 220 1.83 2.39 -28.74
CA HIS A 220 2.25 1.96 -27.41
C HIS A 220 2.58 0.45 -27.40
N PRO A 221 3.77 0.04 -26.93
CA PRO A 221 4.22 -1.34 -27.01
C PRO A 221 3.34 -2.33 -26.21
N ARG A 222 2.52 -1.81 -25.30
CA ARG A 222 1.54 -2.56 -24.50
C ARG A 222 0.12 -2.44 -25.02
N GLN A 223 -0.07 -2.19 -26.32
CA GLN A 223 -1.41 -2.26 -26.89
C GLN A 223 -2.02 -3.64 -26.67
N PRO A 224 -3.16 -3.73 -26.01
CA PRO A 224 -3.74 -5.01 -25.64
C PRO A 224 -4.22 -5.76 -26.87
N LYS A 225 -3.84 -7.04 -26.96
CA LYS A 225 -4.39 -7.97 -27.96
C LYS A 225 -5.54 -8.73 -27.34
N GLY A 226 -6.77 -8.39 -27.72
CA GLY A 226 -8.00 -9.09 -27.27
C GLY A 226 -8.87 -8.29 -26.30
N GLU A 227 -10.11 -8.75 -26.15
CA GLU A 227 -11.10 -8.10 -25.28
C GLU A 227 -10.69 -8.12 -23.81
N GLY A 228 -11.04 -7.05 -23.10
CA GLY A 228 -10.84 -6.90 -21.68
C GLY A 228 -9.40 -6.70 -21.22
N ARG A 229 -8.50 -6.49 -22.15
CA ARG A 229 -7.10 -6.16 -21.85
C ARG A 229 -6.92 -4.65 -21.97
N PHE A 230 -6.06 -4.12 -21.14
CA PHE A 230 -5.72 -2.70 -21.09
C PHE A 230 -4.27 -2.51 -20.69
N PRO A 231 -3.61 -1.44 -21.16
CA PRO A 231 -2.28 -1.08 -20.70
C PRO A 231 -2.36 -0.55 -19.25
N ALA A 232 -1.70 -1.22 -18.33
CA ALA A 232 -1.80 -0.95 -16.88
C ALA A 232 -1.31 0.46 -16.51
N ASP A 233 -0.24 0.91 -17.14
CA ASP A 233 0.34 2.26 -16.99
C ASP A 233 -0.63 3.37 -17.42
N TRP A 234 -1.28 3.21 -18.58
CA TRP A 234 -2.29 4.15 -19.05
C TRP A 234 -3.57 4.12 -18.23
N LYS A 235 -3.96 2.97 -17.70
CA LYS A 235 -5.08 2.88 -16.78
C LYS A 235 -4.78 3.59 -15.46
N MET A 236 -3.57 3.47 -14.96
CA MET A 236 -3.12 4.19 -13.77
C MET A 236 -3.19 5.71 -13.97
N GLU A 237 -2.68 6.21 -15.11
CA GLU A 237 -2.74 7.63 -15.45
C GLU A 237 -4.18 8.08 -15.70
N TRP A 238 -5.02 7.26 -16.31
CA TRP A 238 -6.43 7.55 -16.51
C TRP A 238 -7.14 7.78 -15.16
N HIS A 239 -6.95 6.92 -14.17
CA HIS A 239 -7.53 7.09 -12.83
C HIS A 239 -7.10 8.41 -12.20
N ARG A 240 -5.81 8.74 -12.27
CA ARG A 240 -5.27 9.99 -11.74
C ARG A 240 -5.92 11.20 -12.42
N LYS A 241 -5.95 11.20 -13.75
CA LYS A 241 -6.51 12.27 -14.55
C LYS A 241 -8.00 12.49 -14.26
N GLU A 242 -8.79 11.41 -14.26
CA GLU A 242 -10.23 11.48 -14.00
C GLU A 242 -10.54 12.02 -12.61
N LEU A 243 -9.80 11.58 -11.59
CA LEU A 243 -9.96 12.08 -10.23
C LEU A 243 -9.69 13.58 -10.14
N LEU A 244 -8.57 14.03 -10.68
CA LEU A 244 -8.18 15.45 -10.62
C LEU A 244 -9.10 16.32 -11.46
N GLN A 245 -9.54 15.88 -12.63
CA GLN A 245 -10.49 16.59 -13.47
C GLN A 245 -11.89 16.72 -12.82
N ALA A 246 -12.28 15.73 -12.03
CA ALA A 246 -13.50 15.80 -11.22
C ALA A 246 -13.36 16.70 -9.97
N GLY A 247 -12.21 17.32 -9.73
CA GLY A 247 -11.95 18.17 -8.58
C GLY A 247 -11.56 17.39 -7.31
N GLY A 248 -11.36 16.08 -7.41
CA GLY A 248 -10.86 15.26 -6.31
C GLY A 248 -9.39 15.55 -6.00
N LYS A 249 -8.97 15.28 -4.78
CA LYS A 249 -7.59 15.41 -4.31
C LYS A 249 -6.96 14.04 -4.11
N LEU A 250 -5.64 13.99 -4.22
CA LEU A 250 -4.88 12.76 -4.15
C LEU A 250 -3.61 12.97 -3.33
N TRP A 251 -3.37 12.09 -2.34
CA TRP A 251 -2.10 12.02 -1.63
C TRP A 251 -1.55 10.61 -1.75
N PHE A 252 -0.32 10.52 -2.24
CA PHE A 252 0.46 9.29 -2.27
C PHE A 252 1.40 9.18 -1.07
N GLY A 253 1.90 7.97 -0.78
CA GLY A 253 2.80 7.69 0.33
C GLY A 253 2.13 7.82 1.70
N VAL A 254 0.82 7.64 1.77
CA VAL A 254 0.02 7.77 2.99
C VAL A 254 -0.59 6.43 3.35
N MET A 255 -0.31 5.95 4.55
CA MET A 255 -0.85 4.70 5.09
C MET A 255 -1.95 5.00 6.11
N GLY A 256 -3.10 4.34 5.97
CA GLY A 256 -4.13 4.33 7.00
C GLY A 256 -3.72 3.39 8.14
N CYS A 257 -3.72 3.88 9.37
CA CYS A 257 -3.31 3.10 10.54
C CYS A 257 -4.33 3.15 11.69
N GLY A 258 -5.46 3.84 11.51
CA GLY A 258 -6.50 3.92 12.51
C GLY A 258 -7.73 4.68 12.03
N ALA A 259 -8.73 4.76 12.89
CA ALA A 259 -9.97 5.48 12.67
C ALA A 259 -10.17 6.56 13.74
N LEU A 260 -10.84 7.65 13.39
CA LEU A 260 -11.42 8.58 14.34
C LEU A 260 -12.89 8.22 14.54
N ILE A 261 -13.29 7.95 15.78
CA ILE A 261 -14.62 7.45 16.12
C ILE A 261 -15.27 8.26 17.23
N GLU A 262 -16.58 8.38 17.17
CA GLU A 262 -17.44 8.89 18.23
C GLU A 262 -18.63 7.95 18.39
N GLY A 263 -18.63 7.14 19.45
CA GLY A 263 -19.56 6.02 19.58
C GLY A 263 -19.38 4.99 18.44
N SER A 264 -20.42 4.74 17.67
CA SER A 264 -20.41 3.88 16.47
C SER A 264 -20.07 4.63 15.18
N GLN A 265 -19.99 5.98 15.26
CA GLN A 265 -19.78 6.84 14.09
C GLN A 265 -18.31 6.98 13.78
N VAL A 266 -17.88 6.58 12.58
CA VAL A 266 -16.56 6.89 12.04
C VAL A 266 -16.59 8.29 11.45
N LYS A 267 -15.67 9.15 11.92
CA LYS A 267 -15.57 10.58 11.55
C LYS A 267 -14.28 10.95 10.84
N GLY A 268 -13.43 9.97 10.58
CA GLY A 268 -12.18 10.19 9.89
C GLY A 268 -11.22 9.04 9.98
N VAL A 269 -10.05 9.24 9.43
CA VAL A 269 -8.97 8.25 9.38
C VAL A 269 -7.71 8.78 10.05
N VAL A 270 -7.05 7.94 10.83
CA VAL A 270 -5.69 8.18 11.31
C VAL A 270 -4.72 7.71 10.24
N VAL A 271 -3.81 8.57 9.86
CA VAL A 271 -2.83 8.30 8.80
C VAL A 271 -1.41 8.46 9.29
N ALA A 272 -0.52 7.64 8.74
CA ALA A 272 0.91 7.78 8.83
C ALA A 272 1.44 8.35 7.50
N THR A 273 2.27 9.38 7.60
CA THR A 273 2.93 10.05 6.48
C THR A 273 4.44 10.08 6.72
N PRO A 274 5.28 10.38 5.72
CA PRO A 274 6.73 10.57 5.94
C PRO A 274 7.06 11.68 6.97
N PHE A 275 6.08 12.53 7.29
CA PHE A 275 6.25 13.66 8.23
C PHE A 275 5.62 13.41 9.60
N GLY A 276 5.06 12.22 9.83
CA GLY A 276 4.41 11.87 11.09
C GLY A 276 2.95 11.43 10.92
N ARG A 277 2.29 11.16 12.05
CA ARG A 277 0.88 10.79 12.10
C ARG A 277 -0.03 12.01 12.16
N GLY A 278 -1.23 11.87 11.64
CA GLY A 278 -2.29 12.87 11.74
C GLY A 278 -3.67 12.28 11.48
N VAL A 279 -4.68 13.11 11.60
CA VAL A 279 -6.09 12.74 11.37
C VAL A 279 -6.63 13.51 10.19
N ILE A 280 -7.37 12.84 9.32
CA ILE A 280 -8.15 13.47 8.27
C ILE A 280 -9.62 13.24 8.58
N LEU A 281 -10.36 14.34 8.75
CA LEU A 281 -11.79 14.31 9.06
C LEU A 281 -12.60 14.00 7.79
N SER A 282 -13.66 13.24 7.93
CA SER A 282 -14.59 12.91 6.84
C SER A 282 -16.03 12.83 7.34
N LYS A 283 -17.00 13.15 6.47
CA LYS A 283 -18.41 12.81 6.70
C LYS A 283 -18.66 11.34 6.42
N ILE A 284 -18.07 10.83 5.32
CA ILE A 284 -18.08 9.43 4.94
C ILE A 284 -16.64 8.97 4.65
N LEU A 285 -16.27 7.84 5.22
CA LEU A 285 -15.01 7.16 4.94
C LEU A 285 -15.29 5.92 4.07
N ILE A 286 -14.48 5.73 3.04
CA ILE A 286 -14.47 4.50 2.23
C ILE A 286 -13.15 3.79 2.50
N ASP A 287 -13.23 2.68 3.22
CA ASP A 287 -12.10 1.80 3.47
C ASP A 287 -11.91 0.85 2.29
N SER A 288 -10.89 1.13 1.50
CA SER A 288 -10.47 0.33 0.34
C SER A 288 -9.03 -0.18 0.50
N THR A 289 -8.62 -0.46 1.73
CA THR A 289 -7.28 -0.93 2.07
C THR A 289 -7.01 -2.38 1.63
N GLY A 290 -8.04 -3.10 1.20
CA GLY A 290 -7.96 -4.51 0.79
C GLY A 290 -7.93 -5.50 1.95
N SER A 291 -7.88 -5.02 3.20
CA SER A 291 -7.95 -5.82 4.43
C SER A 291 -8.84 -5.19 5.49
N ALA A 292 -9.67 -4.22 5.10
CA ALA A 292 -10.58 -3.46 5.97
C ALA A 292 -9.90 -2.87 7.21
N ASP A 293 -8.67 -2.36 7.04
CA ASP A 293 -7.81 -1.97 8.15
C ASP A 293 -8.44 -0.85 9.00
N ILE A 294 -9.15 0.08 8.37
CA ILE A 294 -9.75 1.21 9.08
C ILE A 294 -11.06 0.81 9.77
N ALA A 295 -11.87 0.00 9.10
CA ALA A 295 -13.10 -0.52 9.71
C ALA A 295 -12.78 -1.36 10.97
N ILE A 296 -11.74 -2.18 10.91
CA ILE A 296 -11.30 -2.99 12.06
C ILE A 296 -10.69 -2.13 13.15
N ALA A 297 -9.91 -1.11 12.81
CA ALA A 297 -9.43 -0.12 13.77
C ALA A 297 -10.58 0.64 14.47
N ALA A 298 -11.71 0.82 13.77
CA ALA A 298 -12.95 1.38 14.33
C ALA A 298 -13.75 0.38 15.18
N GLY A 299 -13.34 -0.89 15.26
CA GLY A 299 -13.98 -1.92 16.06
C GLY A 299 -14.87 -2.90 15.29
N ALA A 300 -14.85 -2.90 13.95
CA ALA A 300 -15.57 -3.89 13.17
C ALA A 300 -15.10 -5.32 13.46
N ALA A 301 -16.04 -6.24 13.53
CA ALA A 301 -15.73 -7.67 13.59
C ALA A 301 -15.19 -8.16 12.25
N PHE A 302 -14.32 -9.15 12.27
CA PHE A 302 -13.70 -9.72 11.07
C PHE A 302 -13.36 -11.20 11.22
N ASP A 303 -13.27 -11.87 10.08
CA ASP A 303 -12.64 -13.19 9.92
C ASP A 303 -11.24 -13.04 9.36
N TYR A 304 -10.33 -13.93 9.77
CA TYR A 304 -8.96 -13.95 9.26
C TYR A 304 -8.71 -15.17 8.38
N THR A 305 -8.23 -14.92 7.15
CA THR A 305 -7.77 -15.96 6.23
C THR A 305 -6.25 -15.96 6.21
N GLY A 306 -5.64 -17.00 6.77
CA GLY A 306 -4.20 -17.09 6.96
C GLY A 306 -3.49 -17.94 5.91
N LYS A 307 -2.15 -17.98 6.00
CA LYS A 307 -1.24 -18.67 5.08
C LYS A 307 -1.48 -20.18 4.92
N LYS A 308 -2.21 -20.80 5.83
CA LYS A 308 -2.59 -22.22 5.76
C LYS A 308 -3.71 -22.48 4.75
N THR A 309 -4.43 -21.45 4.35
CA THR A 309 -5.61 -21.57 3.48
C THR A 309 -5.47 -20.83 2.16
N ILE A 310 -4.55 -19.89 2.06
CA ILE A 310 -4.39 -19.05 0.88
C ILE A 310 -2.95 -19.07 0.37
N ALA A 311 -2.78 -19.03 -0.96
CA ALA A 311 -1.48 -19.04 -1.59
C ALA A 311 -0.77 -17.68 -1.49
N VAL A 312 0.56 -17.71 -1.48
CA VAL A 312 1.42 -16.55 -1.78
C VAL A 312 1.58 -16.45 -3.28
N GLN A 313 1.47 -15.26 -3.83
CA GLN A 313 1.60 -15.02 -5.26
C GLN A 313 2.84 -14.21 -5.61
N GLY A 314 3.29 -14.34 -6.86
CA GLY A 314 4.27 -13.48 -7.48
C GLY A 314 5.72 -13.92 -7.38
N ALA A 315 6.01 -15.06 -6.74
CA ALA A 315 7.37 -15.61 -6.72
C ALA A 315 7.75 -16.13 -8.10
N GLY A 316 8.69 -15.45 -8.76
CA GLY A 316 9.20 -15.90 -10.06
C GLY A 316 8.13 -15.90 -11.15
N THR A 317 7.58 -14.74 -11.44
CA THR A 317 6.74 -14.58 -12.62
C THR A 317 7.53 -14.78 -13.88
N GLY A 318 6.87 -15.29 -14.92
CA GLY A 318 7.48 -15.49 -16.22
C GLY A 318 8.14 -14.25 -16.79
N LYS A 319 8.98 -14.43 -17.78
CA LYS A 319 9.67 -13.35 -18.49
C LYS A 319 8.67 -12.28 -18.91
N TRP A 320 8.88 -11.07 -18.43
CA TRP A 320 8.00 -9.95 -18.71
C TRP A 320 8.65 -9.03 -19.74
N ALA A 321 7.94 -8.77 -20.80
CA ALA A 321 8.29 -7.76 -21.79
C ALA A 321 7.20 -6.71 -21.87
N PRO A 322 7.50 -5.47 -22.30
CA PRO A 322 6.47 -4.48 -22.58
C PRO A 322 5.40 -5.07 -23.51
N GLY A 323 4.13 -5.01 -23.10
CA GLY A 323 3.02 -5.62 -23.81
C GLY A 323 2.56 -6.98 -23.29
N ASP A 324 3.35 -7.64 -22.46
CA ASP A 324 2.94 -8.86 -21.79
C ASP A 324 2.03 -8.56 -20.61
N TYR A 325 1.15 -9.49 -20.31
CA TYR A 325 0.35 -9.46 -19.09
C TYR A 325 0.93 -10.41 -18.05
N TYR A 326 0.57 -10.17 -16.82
CA TYR A 326 1.04 -10.88 -15.66
C TYR A 326 0.68 -12.38 -15.69
N ASN A 327 1.64 -13.23 -15.39
CA ASN A 327 1.46 -14.66 -15.10
C ASN A 327 1.52 -14.90 -13.59
N ASN A 328 0.49 -15.51 -13.03
CA ASN A 328 0.43 -15.90 -11.63
C ASN A 328 1.21 -17.18 -11.36
N ASN A 329 1.98 -17.18 -10.28
CA ASN A 329 2.47 -18.38 -9.63
C ASN A 329 1.91 -18.44 -8.21
N ASP A 330 1.16 -19.46 -7.91
CA ASP A 330 0.65 -19.72 -6.58
C ASP A 330 1.58 -20.67 -5.83
N TRP A 331 1.98 -20.25 -4.63
CA TRP A 331 2.82 -21.01 -3.73
C TRP A 331 2.08 -21.23 -2.41
N LEU A 332 1.73 -22.47 -2.13
CA LEU A 332 1.15 -22.84 -0.82
C LEU A 332 2.25 -22.96 0.23
N PHE A 333 1.90 -22.64 1.48
CA PHE A 333 2.76 -22.80 2.66
C PHE A 333 4.07 -22.01 2.65
N VAL A 334 4.17 -20.95 1.86
CA VAL A 334 5.31 -20.03 1.89
C VAL A 334 5.05 -18.93 2.91
N ASP A 335 6.02 -18.69 3.77
CA ASP A 335 6.07 -17.53 4.64
C ASP A 335 6.90 -16.42 3.99
N ASP A 336 6.26 -15.37 3.50
CA ASP A 336 6.93 -14.22 2.86
C ASP A 336 7.70 -13.33 3.83
N THR A 337 7.64 -13.61 5.14
CA THR A 337 8.48 -12.99 6.16
C THR A 337 9.73 -13.82 6.50
N ASP A 338 9.80 -15.06 6.00
CA ASP A 338 10.96 -15.94 6.17
C ASP A 338 11.82 -15.94 4.91
N ILE A 339 13.04 -15.41 5.01
CA ILE A 339 13.97 -15.31 3.89
C ILE A 339 14.31 -16.69 3.29
N LEU A 340 14.33 -17.74 4.07
CA LEU A 340 14.61 -19.10 3.59
C LEU A 340 13.45 -19.64 2.77
N ASP A 341 12.20 -19.41 3.21
CA ASP A 341 11.00 -19.80 2.46
C ASP A 341 10.88 -19.02 1.16
N VAL A 342 11.10 -17.70 1.20
CA VAL A 342 11.13 -16.84 0.01
C VAL A 342 12.20 -17.31 -0.96
N SER A 343 13.42 -17.58 -0.49
CA SER A 343 14.52 -18.07 -1.31
C SER A 343 14.19 -19.41 -1.95
N ARG A 344 13.57 -20.34 -1.21
CA ARG A 344 13.10 -21.63 -1.76
C ARG A 344 12.05 -21.44 -2.86
N ALA A 345 11.10 -20.53 -2.65
CA ALA A 345 10.08 -20.21 -3.66
C ALA A 345 10.72 -19.68 -4.95
N PHE A 346 11.71 -18.79 -4.86
CA PHE A 346 12.44 -18.27 -6.02
C PHE A 346 13.27 -19.36 -6.73
N VAL A 347 13.96 -20.23 -5.99
CA VAL A 347 14.74 -21.34 -6.57
C VAL A 347 13.80 -22.29 -7.32
N GLN A 348 12.66 -22.66 -6.74
CA GLN A 348 11.67 -23.51 -7.39
C GLN A 348 11.05 -22.85 -8.62
N ALA A 349 10.74 -21.55 -8.55
CA ALA A 349 10.23 -20.79 -9.69
C ALA A 349 11.22 -20.77 -10.84
N LYS A 350 12.50 -20.52 -10.57
CA LYS A 350 13.58 -20.56 -11.56
C LYS A 350 13.69 -21.94 -12.22
N THR A 351 13.57 -23.00 -11.43
CA THR A 351 13.66 -24.38 -11.94
C THR A 351 12.47 -24.74 -12.82
N LYS A 352 11.24 -24.36 -12.39
CA LYS A 352 10.01 -24.69 -13.12
C LYS A 352 9.79 -23.83 -14.37
N LEU A 353 10.26 -22.58 -14.33
CA LEU A 353 10.04 -21.58 -15.38
C LEU A 353 11.33 -21.28 -16.14
N GLN A 354 12.10 -22.31 -16.51
CA GLN A 354 13.35 -22.18 -17.23
C GLN A 354 13.23 -21.24 -18.44
N GLY A 355 14.10 -20.22 -18.49
CA GLY A 355 14.09 -19.20 -19.55
C GLY A 355 12.96 -18.15 -19.46
N GLN A 356 12.05 -18.30 -18.50
CA GLN A 356 10.93 -17.37 -18.29
C GLN A 356 10.94 -16.68 -16.91
N TYR A 357 12.00 -16.94 -16.15
CA TYR A 357 12.10 -16.43 -14.78
C TYR A 357 12.54 -14.97 -14.75
N ASP A 358 11.81 -14.15 -13.99
CA ASP A 358 12.14 -12.77 -13.68
C ASP A 358 12.02 -12.52 -12.17
N LEU A 359 12.97 -11.77 -11.61
CA LEU A 359 13.04 -11.41 -10.20
C LEU A 359 12.21 -10.16 -9.85
N VAL A 360 11.47 -9.58 -10.78
CA VAL A 360 10.84 -8.27 -10.64
C VAL A 360 9.79 -8.24 -9.51
N LYS A 361 9.24 -9.38 -9.10
CA LYS A 361 8.22 -9.41 -8.04
C LYS A 361 8.65 -10.21 -6.83
N ILE A 362 8.60 -9.54 -5.69
CA ILE A 362 8.70 -10.18 -4.38
C ILE A 362 7.39 -10.92 -4.10
N PRO A 363 7.44 -12.14 -3.53
CA PRO A 363 6.25 -12.84 -3.08
C PRO A 363 5.40 -11.98 -2.16
N GLN A 364 4.11 -11.96 -2.40
CA GLN A 364 3.16 -11.20 -1.58
C GLN A 364 2.16 -12.14 -0.95
N THR A 365 1.95 -11.97 0.35
CA THR A 365 0.88 -12.68 1.03
C THR A 365 -0.48 -12.26 0.50
N ARG A 366 -1.39 -13.23 0.48
CA ARG A 366 -2.82 -12.98 0.27
C ARG A 366 -3.63 -13.14 1.56
N GLU A 367 -2.94 -13.28 2.68
CA GLU A 367 -3.58 -13.28 4.01
C GLU A 367 -4.37 -11.98 4.20
N ARG A 368 -5.58 -12.10 4.71
CA ARG A 368 -6.51 -10.97 4.82
C ARG A 368 -7.39 -11.05 6.04
N ARG A 369 -7.74 -9.91 6.55
CA ARG A 369 -8.92 -9.73 7.37
C ARG A 369 -10.11 -9.48 6.45
N ARG A 370 -11.21 -10.16 6.71
CA ARG A 370 -12.48 -9.98 6.02
C ARG A 370 -13.50 -9.42 6.99
N VAL A 371 -13.94 -8.19 6.76
CA VAL A 371 -14.91 -7.53 7.61
C VAL A 371 -16.24 -8.28 7.61
N ILE A 372 -16.87 -8.32 8.76
CA ILE A 372 -18.26 -8.82 8.90
C ILE A 372 -19.20 -7.65 8.58
N GLY A 373 -19.84 -7.73 7.43
CA GLY A 373 -20.85 -6.75 7.00
C GLY A 373 -22.22 -7.07 7.56
N ASP A 374 -23.19 -6.17 7.30
CA ASP A 374 -24.60 -6.42 7.58
C ASP A 374 -25.16 -7.61 6.80
N TYR A 375 -24.49 -7.94 5.70
CA TYR A 375 -24.70 -9.16 4.94
C TYR A 375 -23.37 -9.72 4.44
N ILE A 376 -23.26 -11.05 4.41
CA ILE A 376 -22.12 -11.77 3.82
C ILE A 376 -22.66 -12.67 2.72
N ILE A 377 -22.23 -12.44 1.48
CA ILE A 377 -22.57 -13.32 0.35
C ILE A 377 -21.94 -14.68 0.60
N SER A 378 -22.75 -15.71 0.53
CA SER A 378 -22.33 -17.10 0.63
C SER A 378 -22.24 -17.77 -0.74
N VAL A 379 -21.58 -18.92 -0.77
CA VAL A 379 -21.55 -19.78 -1.96
C VAL A 379 -22.97 -20.18 -2.39
N TYR A 380 -23.89 -20.37 -1.43
CA TYR A 380 -25.30 -20.69 -1.72
C TYR A 380 -26.03 -19.56 -2.43
N ASP A 381 -25.75 -18.31 -2.09
CA ASP A 381 -26.33 -17.16 -2.77
C ASP A 381 -25.90 -17.11 -4.24
N VAL A 382 -24.62 -17.41 -4.49
CA VAL A 382 -24.05 -17.44 -5.85
C VAL A 382 -24.62 -18.60 -6.67
N ILE A 383 -24.62 -19.81 -6.13
CA ILE A 383 -25.11 -21.01 -6.83
C ILE A 383 -26.62 -20.91 -7.15
N ASN A 384 -27.39 -20.34 -6.23
CA ASN A 384 -28.84 -20.18 -6.36
C ASN A 384 -29.25 -18.88 -7.07
N HIS A 385 -28.31 -18.12 -7.61
CA HIS A 385 -28.56 -16.85 -8.31
C HIS A 385 -29.48 -15.90 -7.51
N ARG A 386 -29.20 -15.75 -6.20
CA ARG A 386 -30.01 -14.93 -5.30
C ARG A 386 -30.00 -13.48 -5.73
N ARG A 387 -31.17 -12.85 -5.70
CA ARG A 387 -31.38 -11.44 -6.01
C ARG A 387 -31.70 -10.64 -4.76
N TYR A 388 -31.32 -9.36 -4.74
CA TYR A 388 -31.53 -8.49 -3.59
C TYR A 388 -32.14 -7.15 -4.02
N PRO A 389 -33.03 -6.56 -3.20
CA PRO A 389 -33.64 -5.27 -3.52
C PRO A 389 -32.64 -4.11 -3.47
N ASP A 390 -31.51 -4.27 -2.76
CA ASP A 390 -30.43 -3.31 -2.61
C ASP A 390 -29.19 -3.69 -3.44
N THR A 391 -29.37 -4.38 -4.55
CA THR A 391 -28.28 -4.72 -5.48
C THR A 391 -27.63 -3.48 -6.06
N ILE A 392 -26.30 -3.35 -5.87
CA ILE A 392 -25.47 -2.26 -6.38
C ILE A 392 -24.55 -2.69 -7.53
N SER A 393 -24.29 -3.98 -7.67
CA SER A 393 -23.36 -4.51 -8.66
C SER A 393 -23.73 -5.93 -9.05
N TYR A 394 -23.25 -6.31 -10.22
CA TYR A 394 -23.37 -7.65 -10.78
C TYR A 394 -22.00 -8.29 -10.81
N HIS A 395 -21.81 -9.34 -10.04
CA HIS A 395 -20.61 -10.16 -10.07
C HIS A 395 -20.76 -11.29 -11.08
N LYS A 396 -19.72 -11.56 -11.88
CA LYS A 396 -19.66 -12.70 -12.78
C LYS A 396 -18.25 -13.22 -12.82
N SER A 397 -18.01 -14.40 -12.27
CA SER A 397 -16.71 -15.03 -12.24
C SER A 397 -16.81 -16.51 -11.92
N SER A 398 -15.72 -17.23 -12.12
CA SER A 398 -15.53 -18.56 -11.55
C SER A 398 -15.14 -18.48 -10.08
N PHE A 399 -15.18 -19.61 -9.37
CA PHE A 399 -14.60 -19.70 -8.03
C PHE A 399 -13.08 -19.87 -8.13
N ASP A 400 -12.37 -18.74 -8.19
CA ASP A 400 -10.91 -18.68 -8.28
C ASP A 400 -10.30 -18.59 -6.88
N THR A 401 -10.09 -19.73 -6.25
CA THR A 401 -9.75 -19.81 -4.83
C THR A 401 -8.31 -19.44 -4.52
N HIS A 402 -7.37 -19.58 -5.45
CA HIS A 402 -5.93 -19.33 -5.24
C HIS A 402 -5.41 -19.79 -3.87
N GLY A 403 -5.77 -21.03 -3.49
CA GLY A 403 -5.45 -21.57 -2.18
C GLY A 403 -6.09 -22.93 -1.96
N MET A 404 -6.25 -23.29 -0.70
CA MET A 404 -6.93 -24.51 -0.32
C MET A 404 -8.45 -24.28 -0.26
N ILE A 405 -9.19 -25.23 -0.80
CA ILE A 405 -10.64 -25.23 -0.67
C ILE A 405 -10.97 -25.75 0.73
N ILE A 406 -11.51 -24.90 1.56
CA ILE A 406 -11.87 -25.21 2.95
C ILE A 406 -13.37 -25.18 3.21
N ASP A 407 -14.16 -24.62 2.29
CA ASP A 407 -15.61 -24.58 2.44
C ASP A 407 -16.19 -25.99 2.37
N PRO A 408 -16.96 -26.45 3.39
CA PRO A 408 -17.54 -27.79 3.40
C PRO A 408 -18.37 -28.12 2.17
N LEU A 409 -19.08 -27.15 1.60
CA LEU A 409 -19.87 -27.35 0.39
C LEU A 409 -19.01 -27.79 -0.80
N PHE A 410 -17.86 -27.14 -1.01
CA PHE A 410 -16.95 -27.52 -2.08
C PHE A 410 -16.21 -28.82 -1.82
N ILE A 411 -16.03 -29.21 -0.55
CA ILE A 411 -15.42 -30.49 -0.20
C ILE A 411 -16.40 -31.64 -0.45
N LEU A 412 -17.67 -31.48 -0.05
CA LEU A 412 -18.69 -32.50 -0.15
C LEU A 412 -19.31 -32.60 -1.56
N ASN A 413 -19.38 -31.48 -2.26
CA ASN A 413 -19.96 -31.41 -3.60
C ASN A 413 -19.13 -30.44 -4.46
N PRO A 414 -17.92 -30.86 -4.90
CA PRO A 414 -17.07 -29.99 -5.69
C PRO A 414 -17.76 -29.63 -7.01
N PRO A 415 -17.57 -28.40 -7.51
CA PRO A 415 -18.12 -27.98 -8.78
C PRO A 415 -17.67 -28.92 -9.91
N GLU A 416 -18.61 -29.38 -10.73
CA GLU A 416 -18.33 -30.33 -11.84
C GLU A 416 -17.26 -29.84 -12.82
N LYS A 417 -17.14 -28.52 -12.96
CA LYS A 417 -16.14 -27.88 -13.82
C LYS A 417 -15.39 -26.79 -13.06
N ARG A 418 -14.08 -26.90 -13.03
CA ARG A 418 -13.17 -25.94 -12.38
C ARG A 418 -13.36 -24.48 -12.84
N HIS A 419 -13.92 -24.26 -14.03
CA HIS A 419 -14.12 -22.96 -14.64
C HIS A 419 -15.58 -22.63 -14.93
N LYS A 420 -16.53 -23.22 -14.18
CA LYS A 420 -17.93 -22.80 -14.30
C LYS A 420 -18.04 -21.36 -13.84
N ILE A 421 -18.57 -20.49 -14.71
CA ILE A 421 -18.82 -19.09 -14.43
C ILE A 421 -20.20 -18.98 -13.77
N TYR A 422 -20.23 -18.30 -12.65
CA TYR A 422 -21.43 -17.97 -11.90
C TYR A 422 -21.66 -16.46 -11.95
N ASP A 423 -22.91 -16.05 -11.88
CA ASP A 423 -23.32 -14.68 -11.72
C ASP A 423 -24.10 -14.50 -10.40
N ALA A 424 -23.88 -13.37 -9.76
CA ALA A 424 -24.52 -13.04 -8.51
C ALA A 424 -24.72 -11.54 -8.37
N ASP A 425 -25.80 -11.17 -7.71
CA ASP A 425 -26.00 -9.80 -7.24
C ASP A 425 -25.13 -9.52 -6.03
N VAL A 426 -24.60 -8.30 -5.95
CA VAL A 426 -23.89 -7.79 -4.78
C VAL A 426 -24.76 -6.73 -4.10
N PRO A 427 -25.34 -7.01 -2.92
CA PRO A 427 -26.16 -6.05 -2.20
C PRO A 427 -25.29 -5.00 -1.48
N LEU A 428 -25.81 -3.78 -1.33
CA LEU A 428 -25.14 -2.68 -0.62
C LEU A 428 -24.70 -3.08 0.79
N ARG A 429 -25.51 -3.88 1.48
CA ARG A 429 -25.26 -4.36 2.85
C ARG A 429 -23.94 -5.13 3.01
N CYS A 430 -23.37 -5.66 1.94
CA CYS A 430 -22.03 -6.27 1.99
C CYS A 430 -20.91 -5.27 2.20
N LEU A 431 -21.13 -4.00 1.88
CA LEU A 431 -20.15 -2.93 2.03
C LEU A 431 -20.27 -2.20 3.37
N LEU A 432 -21.30 -2.49 4.16
CA LEU A 432 -21.57 -1.85 5.44
C LEU A 432 -21.01 -2.70 6.58
N PRO A 433 -19.91 -2.27 7.25
CA PRO A 433 -19.40 -2.99 8.43
C PRO A 433 -20.45 -2.99 9.52
N LYS A 434 -20.80 -4.17 10.03
CA LYS A 434 -21.86 -4.34 11.02
C LYS A 434 -21.58 -3.52 12.28
N GLY A 435 -22.55 -2.69 12.66
CA GLY A 435 -22.50 -1.89 13.89
C GLY A 435 -21.69 -0.61 13.81
N LEU A 436 -21.20 -0.23 12.63
CA LEU A 436 -20.54 1.05 12.39
C LEU A 436 -21.34 1.92 11.42
N GLU A 437 -21.24 3.22 11.61
CA GLU A 437 -21.83 4.25 10.75
C GLU A 437 -20.72 5.15 10.18
N GLY A 438 -21.03 5.85 9.05
CA GLY A 438 -20.05 6.77 8.43
C GLY A 438 -18.90 6.10 7.69
N ILE A 439 -18.92 4.78 7.56
CA ILE A 439 -17.89 4.01 6.86
C ILE A 439 -18.51 2.97 5.93
N LEU A 440 -17.88 2.82 4.76
CA LEU A 440 -18.11 1.75 3.78
C LEU A 440 -16.81 1.00 3.58
N THR A 441 -16.87 -0.30 3.34
CA THR A 441 -15.69 -1.12 2.97
C THR A 441 -15.82 -1.59 1.53
N THR A 442 -14.70 -1.55 0.79
CA THR A 442 -14.65 -2.02 -0.60
C THR A 442 -13.23 -2.49 -0.94
N GLY A 443 -13.08 -3.45 -1.88
CA GLY A 443 -11.78 -3.94 -2.34
C GLY A 443 -11.48 -5.38 -2.08
#